data_38b7668dc10e507dd693ba83f9c1c9ec
#
_entry.id   38b7668dc10e507dd693ba83f9c1c9ec
#
_cell.length_a   1.000
_cell.length_b   1.000
_cell.length_c   1.000
_cell.angle_alpha   90.00
_cell.angle_beta   90.00
_cell.angle_gamma   90.00
#
_symmetry.space_group_name_H-M   'P 1'
#
loop_
_entity.id
_entity.type
_entity.pdbx_description
1 polymer ?
#
loop_
_entity_poly.entity_id
_entity_poly.type
_entity_poly.pdbx_seq_one_letter_code
_entity_poly.pdbx_strand_id
1 'polypeptide(L)'
;VLFTSYDSLNRVYHALEPLSDNYPLLKQGEHSTGSMIDKFKKTPSVILGTNSFWQGVDIPGDALQSVVITKLPFDVPSEPITEARIEELRRAGINPFRNYQLPRAIIQLRQGFGRLIRKKADRGVVSLLDSRIINRSYGKQFMDALPRGTFANNLGVVKDFFKNMGREQSLATPDLNKIISLHSRDSI
;
A
#
# COMPACT_ATOMS: atom_id res chain seq x y z
N VAL A 1 4.99 5.05 -0.61
CA VAL A 1 4.41 4.69 0.70
C VAL A 1 3.03 5.31 0.79
N LEU A 2 2.04 4.52 1.16
CA LEU A 2 0.63 4.94 1.26
C LEU A 2 0.21 5.03 2.73
N PHE A 3 -0.32 6.19 3.09
CA PHE A 3 -0.79 6.52 4.43
C PHE A 3 -2.31 6.71 4.45
N THR A 4 -2.91 6.51 5.62
CA THR A 4 -4.34 6.79 5.86
C THR A 4 -4.57 8.18 6.47
N SER A 5 -3.52 8.91 6.86
CA SER A 5 -3.60 10.28 7.39
C SER A 5 -2.35 11.10 7.07
N TYR A 6 -2.53 12.41 6.96
CA TYR A 6 -1.41 13.36 6.78
C TYR A 6 -0.50 13.43 8.01
N ASP A 7 -1.04 13.26 9.23
CA ASP A 7 -0.22 13.22 10.44
C ASP A 7 0.81 12.09 10.37
N SER A 8 0.36 10.87 10.06
CA SER A 8 1.27 9.73 9.90
C SER A 8 2.27 9.93 8.77
N LEU A 9 1.84 10.54 7.65
CA LEU A 9 2.72 10.87 6.53
C LEU A 9 3.81 11.84 6.97
N ASN A 10 3.45 12.94 7.65
CA ASN A 10 4.40 13.95 8.09
C ASN A 10 5.41 13.39 9.10
N ARG A 11 4.96 12.60 10.07
CA ARG A 11 5.85 11.95 11.05
C ARG A 11 6.88 11.04 10.38
N VAL A 12 6.45 10.23 9.41
CA VAL A 12 7.37 9.34 8.67
C VAL A 12 8.28 10.15 7.75
N TYR A 13 7.78 11.21 7.12
CA TYR A 13 8.60 12.10 6.29
C TYR A 13 9.78 12.64 7.09
N HIS A 14 9.53 13.27 8.24
CA HIS A 14 10.62 13.81 9.09
C HIS A 14 11.56 12.72 9.62
N ALA A 15 11.06 11.53 9.92
CA ALA A 15 11.91 10.42 10.34
C ALA A 15 12.83 9.89 9.21
N LEU A 16 12.42 10.06 7.95
CA LEU A 16 13.19 9.63 6.78
C LEU A 16 14.10 10.71 6.20
N GLU A 17 13.95 12.00 6.61
CA GLU A 17 14.77 13.10 6.12
C GLU A 17 16.29 12.81 6.13
N PRO A 18 16.85 12.17 7.18
CA PRO A 18 18.29 11.84 7.19
C PRO A 18 18.73 10.86 6.09
N LEU A 19 17.78 10.18 5.43
CA LEU A 19 18.04 9.24 4.33
C LEU A 19 17.80 9.87 2.95
N SER A 20 17.36 11.12 2.89
CA SER A 20 16.95 11.81 1.65
C SER A 20 18.10 12.03 0.67
N ASP A 21 19.34 12.08 1.14
CA ASP A 21 20.54 12.18 0.30
C ASP A 21 20.71 10.97 -0.61
N ASN A 22 20.32 9.80 -0.13
CA ASN A 22 20.40 8.55 -0.90
C ASN A 22 19.18 8.33 -1.79
N TYR A 23 17.99 8.73 -1.30
CA TYR A 23 16.70 8.54 -1.98
C TYR A 23 15.82 9.78 -1.78
N PRO A 24 15.67 10.64 -2.79
CA PRO A 24 14.80 11.81 -2.72
C PRO A 24 13.40 11.44 -2.23
N LEU A 25 12.92 12.17 -1.23
CA LEU A 25 11.58 12.01 -0.69
C LEU A 25 10.63 12.97 -1.42
N LEU A 26 9.57 12.44 -2.00
CA LEU A 26 8.55 13.20 -2.71
C LEU A 26 7.26 13.19 -1.88
N LYS A 27 7.03 14.25 -1.15
CA LYS A 27 5.89 14.35 -0.23
C LYS A 27 4.68 14.98 -0.90
N GLN A 28 3.53 14.34 -0.75
CA GLN A 28 2.26 14.89 -1.20
C GLN A 28 1.97 16.22 -0.51
N GLY A 29 1.60 17.21 -1.30
CA GLY A 29 1.32 18.58 -0.85
C GLY A 29 2.47 19.58 -1.08
N GLU A 30 3.70 19.12 -1.32
CA GLU A 30 4.82 19.99 -1.65
C GLU A 30 4.90 20.32 -3.15
N HIS A 31 4.44 19.38 -3.98
CA HIS A 31 4.42 19.53 -5.44
C HIS A 31 3.10 19.03 -6.00
N SER A 32 2.79 19.41 -7.24
CA SER A 32 1.66 18.81 -7.95
C SER A 32 1.88 17.31 -8.16
N THR A 33 0.81 16.53 -8.15
CA THR A 33 0.86 15.08 -8.35
C THR A 33 1.58 14.70 -9.65
N GLY A 34 1.33 15.46 -10.74
CA GLY A 34 2.00 15.23 -12.02
C GLY A 34 3.52 15.42 -11.93
N SER A 35 3.96 16.54 -11.32
CA SER A 35 5.40 16.81 -11.13
C SER A 35 6.09 15.75 -10.28
N MET A 36 5.43 15.28 -9.22
CA MET A 36 5.95 14.20 -8.38
C MET A 36 6.11 12.89 -9.17
N ILE A 37 5.12 12.54 -9.99
CA ILE A 37 5.17 11.34 -10.83
C ILE A 37 6.28 11.44 -11.86
N ASP A 38 6.43 12.58 -12.53
CA ASP A 38 7.47 12.80 -13.53
C ASP A 38 8.88 12.69 -12.91
N LYS A 39 9.06 13.25 -11.72
CA LYS A 39 10.32 13.13 -10.96
C LYS A 39 10.58 11.68 -10.54
N PHE A 40 9.56 10.99 -10.05
CA PHE A 40 9.65 9.60 -9.64
C PHE A 40 10.04 8.66 -10.79
N LYS A 41 9.52 8.90 -12.00
CA LYS A 41 9.87 8.11 -13.20
C LYS A 41 11.31 8.31 -13.66
N LYS A 42 11.89 9.48 -13.39
CA LYS A 42 13.24 9.86 -13.85
C LYS A 42 14.34 9.50 -12.85
N THR A 43 14.01 9.46 -11.57
CA THR A 43 14.99 9.32 -10.49
C THR A 43 14.48 8.34 -9.45
N PRO A 44 15.29 7.34 -9.04
CA PRO A 44 14.94 6.47 -7.91
C PRO A 44 14.62 7.33 -6.67
N SER A 45 13.39 7.26 -6.20
CA SER A 45 12.89 8.14 -5.15
C SER A 45 11.74 7.46 -4.37
N VAL A 46 11.32 8.06 -3.28
CA VAL A 46 10.23 7.55 -2.45
C VAL A 46 9.08 8.55 -2.44
N ILE A 47 7.93 8.16 -2.97
CA ILE A 47 6.70 8.95 -2.85
C ILE A 47 6.01 8.64 -1.53
N LEU A 48 5.63 9.69 -0.79
CA LEU A 48 4.82 9.63 0.42
C LEU A 48 3.46 10.27 0.11
N GLY A 49 2.39 9.46 0.09
CA GLY A 49 1.06 9.93 -0.30
C GLY A 49 -0.06 9.34 0.56
N THR A 50 -1.22 10.01 0.52
CA THR A 50 -2.46 9.61 1.19
C THR A 50 -3.52 9.16 0.18
N ASN A 51 -4.80 9.32 0.51
CA ASN A 51 -5.94 8.81 -0.26
C ASN A 51 -5.94 9.12 -1.76
N SER A 52 -5.46 10.30 -2.18
CA SER A 52 -5.40 10.64 -3.61
C SER A 52 -4.47 9.72 -4.41
N PHE A 53 -3.43 9.21 -3.76
CA PHE A 53 -2.54 8.21 -4.37
C PHE A 53 -3.14 6.81 -4.41
N TRP A 54 -4.13 6.49 -3.55
CA TRP A 54 -4.88 5.24 -3.65
C TRP A 54 -5.77 5.19 -4.90
N GLN A 55 -6.30 6.33 -5.33
CA GLN A 55 -7.35 6.40 -6.35
C GLN A 55 -6.91 6.99 -7.68
N GLY A 56 -5.94 7.90 -7.72
CA GLY A 56 -5.73 8.78 -8.86
C GLY A 56 -4.36 8.74 -9.57
N VAL A 57 -3.39 8.01 -9.03
CA VAL A 57 -2.02 8.03 -9.57
C VAL A 57 -1.76 6.84 -10.48
N ASP A 58 -1.34 7.13 -11.70
CA ASP A 58 -0.90 6.14 -12.67
C ASP A 58 0.61 6.21 -12.87
N ILE A 59 1.33 5.24 -12.28
CA ILE A 59 2.78 5.07 -12.49
C ILE A 59 2.95 3.77 -13.28
N PRO A 60 3.16 3.86 -14.59
CA PRO A 60 3.25 2.66 -15.44
C PRO A 60 4.59 1.95 -15.28
N GLY A 61 4.53 0.63 -15.39
CA GLY A 61 5.67 -0.22 -15.66
C GLY A 61 6.69 -0.32 -14.52
N ASP A 62 7.94 -0.44 -14.92
CA ASP A 62 9.07 -0.81 -14.05
C ASP A 62 9.47 0.29 -13.06
N ALA A 63 8.92 1.49 -13.17
CA ALA A 63 9.22 2.60 -12.26
C ALA A 63 8.71 2.35 -10.84
N LEU A 64 7.60 1.62 -10.67
CA LEU A 64 7.04 1.30 -9.37
C LEU A 64 7.28 -0.17 -9.03
N GLN A 65 8.27 -0.45 -8.20
CA GLN A 65 8.67 -1.80 -7.81
C GLN A 65 8.23 -2.17 -6.38
N SER A 66 7.92 -1.18 -5.55
CA SER A 66 7.51 -1.41 -4.16
C SER A 66 6.40 -0.47 -3.74
N VAL A 67 5.38 -1.02 -3.09
CA VAL A 67 4.32 -0.25 -2.44
C VAL A 67 4.27 -0.63 -0.96
N VAL A 68 4.39 0.37 -0.10
CA VAL A 68 4.27 0.18 1.36
C VAL A 68 2.95 0.78 1.81
N ILE A 69 2.11 -0.02 2.44
CA ILE A 69 0.81 0.36 2.99
C ILE A 69 0.92 0.33 4.51
N THR A 70 0.88 1.48 5.15
CA THR A 70 1.18 1.64 6.58
C THR A 70 0.07 1.17 7.49
N LYS A 71 -1.19 1.32 7.05
CA LYS A 71 -2.39 0.88 7.79
C LYS A 71 -3.46 0.40 6.82
N LEU A 72 -4.31 -0.52 7.27
CA LEU A 72 -5.51 -0.92 6.53
C LEU A 72 -6.41 0.31 6.31
N PRO A 73 -6.87 0.56 5.07
CA PRO A 73 -7.52 1.80 4.68
C PRO A 73 -9.01 1.83 5.06
N PHE A 74 -9.29 1.75 6.36
CA PHE A 74 -10.64 1.98 6.86
C PHE A 74 -10.98 3.47 6.79
N ASP A 75 -12.19 3.77 6.33
CA ASP A 75 -12.73 5.14 6.38
C ASP A 75 -12.79 5.63 7.84
N VAL A 76 -12.62 6.92 8.04
CA VAL A 76 -12.73 7.52 9.36
C VAL A 76 -14.20 7.53 9.79
N PRO A 77 -14.59 6.86 10.89
CA PRO A 77 -16.02 6.75 11.27
C PRO A 77 -16.71 8.07 11.56
N SER A 78 -15.97 9.10 11.93
CA SER A 78 -16.48 10.45 12.23
C SER A 78 -16.58 11.36 11.01
N GLU A 79 -16.24 10.88 9.81
CA GLU A 79 -16.55 11.64 8.60
C GLU A 79 -18.06 11.67 8.36
N PRO A 80 -18.67 12.84 8.06
CA PRO A 80 -20.13 12.99 8.04
C PRO A 80 -20.89 11.97 7.19
N ILE A 81 -20.37 11.65 5.99
CA ILE A 81 -20.99 10.66 5.10
C ILE A 81 -20.84 9.25 5.66
N THR A 82 -19.69 8.92 6.19
CA THR A 82 -19.39 7.61 6.79
C THR A 82 -20.23 7.42 8.05
N GLU A 83 -20.33 8.43 8.90
CA GLU A 83 -21.11 8.42 10.13
C GLU A 83 -22.59 8.23 9.84
N ALA A 84 -23.18 9.04 8.94
CA ALA A 84 -24.57 8.92 8.54
C ALA A 84 -24.90 7.51 8.00
N ARG A 85 -24.01 6.93 7.21
CA ARG A 85 -24.19 5.58 6.68
C ARG A 85 -24.11 4.49 7.76
N ILE A 86 -23.21 4.65 8.71
CA ILE A 86 -23.11 3.77 9.87
C ILE A 86 -24.38 3.81 10.71
N GLU A 87 -24.92 5.01 10.97
CA GLU A 87 -26.16 5.17 11.74
C GLU A 87 -27.38 4.57 11.01
N GLU A 88 -27.51 4.81 9.71
CA GLU A 88 -28.57 4.23 8.88
C GLU A 88 -28.58 2.69 9.00
N LEU A 89 -27.43 2.06 8.83
CA LEU A 89 -27.29 0.62 8.94
C LEU A 89 -27.62 0.11 10.35
N ARG A 90 -27.20 0.82 11.39
CA ARG A 90 -27.55 0.48 12.78
C ARG A 90 -29.07 0.54 13.03
N ARG A 91 -29.76 1.58 12.52
CA ARG A 91 -31.21 1.70 12.60
C ARG A 91 -31.94 0.57 11.89
N ALA A 92 -31.36 0.07 10.81
CA ALA A 92 -31.87 -1.08 10.06
C ALA A 92 -31.50 -2.45 10.69
N GLY A 93 -30.85 -2.48 11.86
CA GLY A 93 -30.41 -3.72 12.50
C GLY A 93 -29.24 -4.44 11.79
N ILE A 94 -28.58 -3.75 10.87
CA ILE A 94 -27.47 -4.30 10.06
C ILE A 94 -26.15 -3.93 10.71
N ASN A 95 -25.20 -4.88 10.78
CA ASN A 95 -23.87 -4.61 11.32
C ASN A 95 -23.07 -3.71 10.36
N PRO A 96 -22.77 -2.44 10.70
CA PRO A 96 -22.11 -1.52 9.79
C PRO A 96 -20.66 -1.92 9.49
N PHE A 97 -19.96 -2.54 10.45
CA PHE A 97 -18.59 -2.96 10.25
C PHE A 97 -18.51 -4.03 9.15
N ARG A 98 -19.32 -5.08 9.26
CA ARG A 98 -19.30 -6.21 8.32
C ARG A 98 -19.86 -5.85 6.94
N ASN A 99 -20.89 -5.00 6.89
CA ASN A 99 -21.64 -4.77 5.67
C ASN A 99 -21.24 -3.49 4.92
N TYR A 100 -20.44 -2.62 5.54
CA TYR A 100 -20.04 -1.35 4.94
C TYR A 100 -18.53 -1.08 5.11
N GLN A 101 -18.03 -0.94 6.34
CA GLN A 101 -16.67 -0.48 6.57
C GLN A 101 -15.63 -1.49 6.07
N LEU A 102 -15.79 -2.76 6.37
CA LEU A 102 -14.84 -3.82 5.97
C LEU A 102 -14.81 -4.04 4.44
N PRO A 103 -15.95 -4.17 3.73
CA PRO A 103 -15.93 -4.27 2.27
C PRO A 103 -15.27 -3.07 1.59
N ARG A 104 -15.54 -1.84 2.07
CA ARG A 104 -14.90 -0.64 1.53
C ARG A 104 -13.39 -0.63 1.73
N ALA A 105 -12.93 -0.96 2.93
CA ALA A 105 -11.51 -1.06 3.22
C ALA A 105 -10.80 -2.13 2.34
N ILE A 106 -11.45 -3.25 2.09
CA ILE A 106 -10.94 -4.30 1.18
C ILE A 106 -10.82 -3.76 -0.26
N ILE A 107 -11.83 -3.04 -0.76
CA ILE A 107 -11.80 -2.44 -2.10
C ILE A 107 -10.65 -1.43 -2.20
N GLN A 108 -10.49 -0.55 -1.21
CA GLN A 108 -9.40 0.41 -1.17
C GLN A 108 -8.03 -0.28 -1.13
N LEU A 109 -7.87 -1.33 -0.31
CA LEU A 109 -6.62 -2.09 -0.27
C LEU A 109 -6.29 -2.69 -1.66
N ARG A 110 -7.28 -3.27 -2.34
CA ARG A 110 -7.12 -3.79 -3.70
C ARG A 110 -6.71 -2.70 -4.69
N GLN A 111 -7.26 -1.52 -4.58
CA GLN A 111 -6.87 -0.38 -5.42
C GLN A 111 -5.41 0.01 -5.19
N GLY A 112 -4.96 0.10 -3.93
CA GLY A 112 -3.55 0.34 -3.60
C GLY A 112 -2.63 -0.75 -4.13
N PHE A 113 -3.04 -2.01 -4.02
CA PHE A 113 -2.31 -3.14 -4.57
C PHE A 113 -2.24 -3.07 -6.11
N GLY A 114 -3.35 -2.72 -6.75
CA GLY A 114 -3.44 -2.56 -8.19
C GLY A 114 -2.58 -1.44 -8.77
N ARG A 115 -2.00 -0.56 -7.94
CA ARG A 115 -1.00 0.42 -8.40
C ARG A 115 0.30 -0.25 -8.82
N LEU A 116 0.70 -1.33 -8.13
CA LEU A 116 1.91 -2.08 -8.43
C LEU A 116 1.68 -3.14 -9.52
N ILE A 117 0.60 -3.91 -9.39
CA ILE A 117 0.34 -5.07 -10.25
C ILE A 117 -0.88 -4.81 -11.12
N ARG A 118 -0.66 -4.51 -12.38
CA ARG A 118 -1.72 -4.21 -13.38
C ARG A 118 -1.85 -5.30 -14.44
N LYS A 119 -0.70 -5.84 -14.83
CA LYS A 119 -0.60 -6.88 -15.88
C LYS A 119 -0.03 -8.15 -15.28
N LYS A 120 -0.23 -9.28 -15.94
CA LYS A 120 0.34 -10.58 -15.50
C LYS A 120 1.87 -10.57 -15.43
N ALA A 121 2.53 -9.73 -16.23
CA ALA A 121 3.98 -9.60 -16.24
C ALA A 121 4.53 -8.67 -15.17
N ASP A 122 3.69 -7.86 -14.49
CA ASP A 122 4.16 -6.91 -13.49
C ASP A 122 4.64 -7.66 -12.24
N ARG A 123 5.77 -7.21 -11.72
CA ARG A 123 6.42 -7.78 -10.55
C ARG A 123 6.74 -6.69 -9.54
N GLY A 124 6.68 -7.02 -8.25
CA GLY A 124 7.04 -6.08 -7.21
C GLY A 124 6.64 -6.57 -5.83
N VAL A 125 6.91 -5.75 -4.83
CA VAL A 125 6.64 -6.05 -3.43
C VAL A 125 5.58 -5.11 -2.89
N VAL A 126 4.53 -5.66 -2.27
CA VAL A 126 3.59 -4.89 -1.44
C VAL A 126 3.84 -5.24 0.03
N SER A 127 4.26 -4.24 0.80
CA SER A 127 4.48 -4.38 2.24
C SER A 127 3.28 -3.83 3.01
N LEU A 128 2.62 -4.68 3.80
CA LEU A 128 1.52 -4.29 4.67
C LEU A 128 2.04 -4.22 6.11
N LEU A 129 2.05 -3.02 6.71
CA LEU A 129 2.61 -2.78 8.04
C LEU A 129 1.58 -2.82 9.17
N ASP A 130 0.34 -3.19 8.87
CA ASP A 130 -0.75 -3.26 9.83
C ASP A 130 -0.94 -4.69 10.34
N SER A 131 -0.57 -4.95 11.58
CA SER A 131 -0.69 -6.26 12.21
C SER A 131 -2.12 -6.79 12.30
N ARG A 132 -3.14 -5.93 12.17
CA ARG A 132 -4.55 -6.33 12.17
C ARG A 132 -4.89 -7.31 11.06
N ILE A 133 -4.13 -7.32 9.96
CA ILE A 133 -4.32 -8.27 8.86
C ILE A 133 -4.03 -9.72 9.29
N ILE A 134 -3.16 -9.90 10.30
CA ILE A 134 -2.83 -11.22 10.85
C ILE A 134 -3.65 -11.48 12.12
N ASN A 135 -3.76 -10.48 13.00
CA ASN A 135 -4.23 -10.66 14.37
C ASN A 135 -5.75 -10.52 14.53
N ARG A 136 -6.49 -10.12 13.47
CA ARG A 136 -7.95 -9.98 13.52
C ARG A 136 -8.65 -11.00 12.65
N SER A 137 -9.82 -11.46 13.10
CA SER A 137 -10.63 -12.45 12.39
C SER A 137 -11.02 -12.05 10.96
N TYR A 138 -11.13 -10.75 10.69
CA TYR A 138 -11.41 -10.24 9.36
C TYR A 138 -10.17 -10.14 8.45
N GLY A 139 -8.97 -10.32 8.99
CA GLY A 139 -7.73 -10.21 8.22
C GLY A 139 -7.67 -11.19 7.05
N LYS A 140 -8.19 -12.42 7.23
CA LYS A 140 -8.32 -13.39 6.14
C LYS A 140 -9.08 -12.85 4.95
N GLN A 141 -10.15 -12.06 5.15
CA GLN A 141 -10.94 -11.48 4.05
C GLN A 141 -10.12 -10.48 3.21
N PHE A 142 -9.22 -9.72 3.85
CA PHE A 142 -8.27 -8.88 3.12
C PHE A 142 -7.30 -9.73 2.29
N MET A 143 -6.73 -10.78 2.90
CA MET A 143 -5.78 -11.66 2.21
C MET A 143 -6.43 -12.38 1.01
N ASP A 144 -7.62 -12.92 1.19
CA ASP A 144 -8.37 -13.62 0.13
C ASP A 144 -8.76 -12.69 -1.03
N ALA A 145 -8.90 -11.39 -0.75
CA ALA A 145 -9.24 -10.38 -1.74
C ALA A 145 -8.04 -9.89 -2.58
N LEU A 146 -6.82 -10.19 -2.15
CA LEU A 146 -5.60 -9.79 -2.87
C LEU A 146 -5.27 -10.80 -3.99
N PRO A 147 -4.60 -10.35 -5.06
CA PRO A 147 -4.09 -11.25 -6.09
C PRO A 147 -3.16 -12.30 -5.48
N ARG A 148 -3.13 -13.50 -6.09
CA ARG A 148 -2.22 -14.57 -5.68
C ARG A 148 -0.77 -14.10 -5.71
N GLY A 149 0.00 -14.49 -4.69
CA GLY A 149 1.41 -14.12 -4.56
C GLY A 149 2.08 -14.92 -3.45
N THR A 150 3.37 -14.76 -3.30
CA THR A 150 4.14 -15.32 -2.19
C THR A 150 4.03 -14.41 -0.98
N PHE A 151 3.64 -14.95 0.17
CA PHE A 151 3.57 -14.22 1.43
C PHE A 151 4.86 -14.46 2.23
N ALA A 152 5.42 -13.37 2.76
CA ALA A 152 6.59 -13.42 3.62
C ALA A 152 6.44 -12.44 4.78
N ASN A 153 7.02 -12.78 5.92
CA ASN A 153 6.99 -11.98 7.15
C ASN A 153 8.38 -11.46 7.57
N ASN A 154 9.35 -11.54 6.68
CA ASN A 154 10.70 -11.04 6.95
C ASN A 154 11.30 -10.30 5.74
N LEU A 155 12.20 -9.35 6.03
CA LEU A 155 12.87 -8.54 5.02
C LEU A 155 13.91 -9.33 4.18
N GLY A 156 14.38 -10.48 4.63
CA GLY A 156 15.31 -11.31 3.88
C GLY A 156 14.70 -11.74 2.54
N VAL A 157 13.47 -12.23 2.56
CA VAL A 157 12.73 -12.62 1.35
C VAL A 157 12.55 -11.44 0.39
N VAL A 158 12.29 -10.23 0.91
CA VAL A 158 12.18 -9.01 0.10
C VAL A 158 13.52 -8.67 -0.58
N LYS A 159 14.63 -8.75 0.17
CA LYS A 159 15.97 -8.53 -0.37
C LYS A 159 16.32 -9.54 -1.46
N ASP A 160 16.00 -10.80 -1.24
CA ASP A 160 16.26 -11.87 -2.21
C ASP A 160 15.41 -11.71 -3.48
N PHE A 161 14.16 -11.29 -3.32
CA PHE A 161 13.31 -10.94 -4.46
C PHE A 161 13.94 -9.87 -5.35
N PHE A 162 14.40 -8.74 -4.79
CA PHE A 162 15.00 -7.67 -5.57
C PHE A 162 16.35 -8.06 -6.16
N LYS A 163 17.18 -8.86 -5.45
CA LYS A 163 18.43 -9.40 -6.00
C LYS A 163 18.17 -10.28 -7.23
N ASN A 164 17.14 -11.13 -7.16
CA ASN A 164 16.80 -12.05 -8.26
C ASN A 164 16.17 -11.29 -9.42
N MET A 165 15.32 -10.28 -9.16
CA MET A 165 14.73 -9.44 -10.19
C MET A 165 15.78 -8.71 -11.02
N GLY A 166 16.86 -8.23 -10.41
CA GLY A 166 18.00 -7.63 -11.13
C GLY A 166 18.79 -8.64 -11.97
N ARG A 167 18.83 -9.91 -11.59
CA ARG A 167 19.49 -10.98 -12.37
C ARG A 167 18.64 -11.48 -13.52
N GLU A 168 17.31 -11.51 -13.38
CA GLU A 168 16.37 -12.00 -14.40
C GLU A 168 16.11 -10.99 -15.52
N GLN A 169 16.33 -9.69 -15.29
CA GLN A 169 16.39 -8.69 -16.36
C GLN A 169 17.53 -8.97 -17.36
N SER A 170 18.50 -9.82 -16.98
CA SER A 170 19.56 -10.32 -17.89
C SER A 170 19.21 -11.66 -18.57
N LEU A 171 18.12 -12.35 -18.17
CA LEU A 171 17.72 -13.65 -18.69
C LEU A 171 16.17 -13.70 -18.80
N ALA A 172 15.67 -13.40 -19.99
CA ALA A 172 14.23 -13.36 -20.27
C ALA A 172 13.55 -14.72 -20.10
N THR A 173 12.76 -14.89 -19.04
CA THR A 173 11.64 -15.85 -18.97
C THR A 173 10.60 -15.41 -17.94
N PRO A 174 9.31 -15.48 -18.25
CA PRO A 174 8.27 -14.92 -17.37
C PRO A 174 7.84 -15.93 -16.29
N ASP A 175 8.08 -15.62 -15.04
CA ASP A 175 7.38 -16.31 -13.95
C ASP A 175 6.88 -15.36 -12.86
N LEU A 176 5.67 -15.67 -12.38
CA LEU A 176 4.81 -14.79 -11.57
C LEU A 176 5.18 -14.89 -10.09
N ASN A 177 6.15 -14.13 -9.61
CA ASN A 177 6.43 -14.06 -8.19
C ASN A 177 6.05 -12.69 -7.61
N LYS A 178 4.93 -12.63 -6.92
CA LYS A 178 4.47 -11.48 -6.11
C LYS A 178 4.82 -11.74 -4.65
N ILE A 179 5.56 -10.83 -4.04
CA ILE A 179 5.87 -10.93 -2.61
C ILE A 179 5.09 -9.87 -1.85
N ILE A 180 4.30 -10.28 -0.88
CA ILE A 180 3.68 -9.43 0.11
C ILE A 180 4.41 -9.65 1.43
N SER A 181 5.10 -8.64 1.94
CA SER A 181 5.70 -8.71 3.26
C SER A 181 4.77 -8.10 4.30
N LEU A 182 4.55 -8.84 5.37
CA LEU A 182 3.78 -8.43 6.53
C LEU A 182 4.77 -8.18 7.67
N HIS A 183 4.86 -6.94 8.13
CA HIS A 183 5.68 -6.60 9.28
C HIS A 183 4.80 -6.61 10.52
N SER A 184 4.91 -7.66 11.35
CA SER A 184 4.43 -7.62 12.72
C SER A 184 5.50 -6.90 13.55
N ARG A 185 5.17 -5.79 14.16
CA ARG A 185 5.93 -5.30 15.29
C ARG A 185 5.57 -6.20 16.48
N ASP A 186 6.38 -7.21 16.72
CA ASP A 186 6.59 -7.71 18.05
C ASP A 186 7.82 -6.98 18.61
N SER A 187 7.68 -6.47 19.81
CA SER A 187 8.67 -5.84 20.70
C SER A 187 8.80 -4.32 20.56
N ILE A 188 8.12 -3.58 21.35
CA ILE A 188 8.45 -2.91 22.64
C ILE A 188 7.19 -2.20 23.12
#